data_35eb1e566d7b714783a5478af09fa99d
#
_entry.id   35eb1e566d7b714783a5478af09fa99d
#
_cell.length_a   1.000
_cell.length_b   1.000
_cell.length_c   1.000
_cell.angle_alpha   90.00
_cell.angle_beta   90.00
_cell.angle_gamma   90.00
#
_symmetry.space_group_name_H-M   'P 1'
#
loop_
_entity.id
_entity.type
_entity.pdbx_description
1 polymer ?
#
loop_
_entity_poly.entity_id
_entity_poly.type
_entity_poly.pdbx_seq_one_letter_code
_entity_poly.pdbx_strand_id
1 'polypeptide(L)'
;MNRLSMVALSTAALLCLCAASSALADETLKYRQFTHATNVQTIDVGDVDSHLLGVNRQSGIASFPDGSVATAYLTALTDYVKGSGTALVVYTNVTFEDGSVLWFKGTNTTVAEGNKSIIKGTLTVIGGKGRYAGATGDGTFSGARLAPLATGADLYLDFTVNVKK
;
A
#
# COMPACT_ATOMS: atom_id res chain seq x y z
N MET A 1 -52.82 -24.21 59.53
CA MET A 1 -52.93 -23.51 58.21
C MET A 1 -51.57 -22.87 57.92
N ASN A 2 -50.69 -23.64 57.26
CA ASN A 2 -49.33 -23.19 56.93
C ASN A 2 -49.28 -22.77 55.47
N ARG A 3 -48.87 -21.52 55.23
CA ARG A 3 -48.57 -21.04 53.88
C ARG A 3 -47.06 -21.15 53.64
N LEU A 4 -46.68 -22.04 52.74
CA LEU A 4 -45.28 -22.11 52.21
C LEU A 4 -45.14 -21.02 51.17
N SER A 5 -44.17 -20.14 51.40
CA SER A 5 -43.70 -19.15 50.42
C SER A 5 -42.61 -19.80 49.61
N MET A 6 -42.87 -19.98 48.30
CA MET A 6 -41.85 -20.35 47.31
C MET A 6 -41.03 -19.11 46.93
N VAL A 7 -39.74 -19.12 47.28
CA VAL A 7 -38.77 -18.14 46.79
C VAL A 7 -38.21 -18.66 45.46
N ALA A 8 -38.54 -17.99 44.37
CA ALA A 8 -37.96 -18.24 43.05
C ALA A 8 -36.58 -17.61 42.98
N LEU A 9 -35.52 -18.41 42.90
CA LEU A 9 -34.14 -17.96 42.65
C LEU A 9 -33.97 -17.78 41.14
N SER A 10 -33.95 -16.53 40.67
CA SER A 10 -33.61 -16.19 39.31
C SER A 10 -32.10 -16.15 39.14
N THR A 11 -31.53 -17.17 38.56
CA THR A 11 -30.11 -17.20 38.13
C THR A 11 -29.97 -16.45 36.81
N ALA A 12 -29.53 -15.22 36.84
CA ALA A 12 -29.11 -14.47 35.66
C ALA A 12 -27.72 -14.99 35.21
N ALA A 13 -27.72 -15.81 34.17
CA ALA A 13 -26.46 -16.21 33.51
C ALA A 13 -25.95 -15.02 32.66
N LEU A 14 -24.93 -14.36 33.17
CA LEU A 14 -24.18 -13.33 32.46
C LEU A 14 -23.29 -14.02 31.40
N LEU A 15 -23.78 -14.11 30.15
CA LEU A 15 -22.94 -14.53 29.02
C LEU A 15 -21.92 -13.42 28.75
N CYS A 16 -20.71 -13.59 29.25
CA CYS A 16 -19.54 -12.83 28.84
C CYS A 16 -19.17 -13.28 27.42
N LEU A 17 -19.63 -12.57 26.37
CA LEU A 17 -19.09 -12.71 25.03
C LEU A 17 -17.66 -12.15 25.06
N CYS A 18 -16.70 -13.01 25.34
CA CYS A 18 -15.29 -12.73 25.01
C CYS A 18 -15.20 -12.69 23.47
N ALA A 19 -15.28 -11.49 22.89
CA ALA A 19 -14.81 -11.26 21.54
C ALA A 19 -13.33 -11.61 21.53
N ALA A 20 -12.98 -12.84 21.13
CA ALA A 20 -11.63 -13.22 20.84
C ALA A 20 -11.16 -12.34 19.66
N SER A 21 -10.49 -11.25 19.96
CA SER A 21 -9.68 -10.56 18.96
C SER A 21 -8.62 -11.58 18.54
N SER A 22 -8.86 -12.25 17.40
CA SER A 22 -7.82 -13.04 16.76
C SER A 22 -6.69 -12.05 16.44
N ALA A 23 -5.64 -12.06 17.25
CA ALA A 23 -4.41 -11.38 16.90
C ALA A 23 -3.97 -11.99 15.58
N LEU A 24 -4.11 -11.22 14.51
CA LEU A 24 -3.64 -11.64 13.20
C LEU A 24 -2.12 -11.72 13.29
N ALA A 25 -1.56 -12.85 12.88
CA ALA A 25 -0.12 -13.06 12.91
C ALA A 25 0.59 -12.13 11.92
N ASP A 26 1.84 -11.82 12.21
CA ASP A 26 2.72 -11.14 11.26
C ASP A 26 2.77 -11.92 9.94
N GLU A 27 2.75 -11.20 8.82
CA GLU A 27 2.79 -11.82 7.50
C GLU A 27 3.78 -11.12 6.56
N THR A 28 4.33 -11.87 5.63
CA THR A 28 5.11 -11.31 4.52
C THR A 28 4.29 -11.36 3.25
N LEU A 29 3.90 -10.20 2.74
CA LEU A 29 3.23 -10.06 1.45
C LEU A 29 4.27 -9.95 0.34
N LYS A 30 4.10 -10.77 -0.71
CA LYS A 30 4.84 -10.65 -1.97
C LYS A 30 3.83 -10.50 -3.09
N TYR A 31 3.98 -9.45 -3.90
CA TYR A 31 3.06 -9.22 -5.02
C TYR A 31 3.73 -8.36 -6.09
N ARG A 32 3.20 -8.43 -7.31
CA ARG A 32 3.54 -7.54 -8.40
C ARG A 32 2.40 -6.54 -8.62
N GLN A 33 2.74 -5.27 -8.60
CA GLN A 33 1.82 -4.18 -8.91
C GLN A 33 2.05 -3.72 -10.34
N PHE A 34 0.97 -3.58 -11.12
CA PHE A 34 0.94 -2.98 -12.43
C PHE A 34 0.09 -1.72 -12.35
N THR A 35 0.66 -0.59 -12.74
CA THR A 35 -0.06 0.69 -12.74
C THR A 35 0.22 1.48 -14.00
N HIS A 36 -0.75 2.33 -14.34
CA HIS A 36 -0.68 3.31 -15.40
C HIS A 36 -0.81 4.71 -14.82
N ALA A 37 -0.04 5.66 -15.34
CA ALA A 37 -0.12 7.05 -14.89
C ALA A 37 -1.42 7.70 -15.39
N THR A 38 -2.28 8.10 -14.45
CA THR A 38 -3.57 8.75 -14.72
C THR A 38 -3.50 10.27 -14.64
N ASN A 39 -2.48 10.80 -13.95
CA ASN A 39 -2.21 12.24 -13.88
C ASN A 39 -0.72 12.46 -13.66
N VAL A 40 -0.14 13.38 -14.42
CA VAL A 40 1.25 13.81 -14.28
C VAL A 40 1.31 15.32 -14.38
N GLN A 41 1.92 15.96 -13.39
CA GLN A 41 2.20 17.39 -13.38
C GLN A 41 3.68 17.58 -13.09
N THR A 42 4.35 18.42 -13.84
CA THR A 42 5.77 18.71 -13.66
C THR A 42 6.02 20.21 -13.66
N ILE A 43 7.06 20.61 -12.93
CA ILE A 43 7.58 21.98 -12.88
C ILE A 43 9.05 21.89 -13.24
N ASP A 44 9.50 22.68 -14.20
CA ASP A 44 10.92 22.85 -14.51
C ASP A 44 11.58 23.67 -13.38
N VAL A 45 12.66 23.15 -12.83
CA VAL A 45 13.41 23.82 -11.74
C VAL A 45 14.23 24.98 -12.30
N GLY A 46 14.68 24.89 -13.57
CA GLY A 46 15.38 25.97 -14.25
C GLY A 46 16.88 26.11 -13.91
N ASP A 47 17.46 25.13 -13.22
CA ASP A 47 18.88 25.14 -12.83
C ASP A 47 19.76 24.36 -13.80
N VAL A 48 19.33 23.16 -14.23
CA VAL A 48 20.01 22.34 -15.24
C VAL A 48 18.99 21.78 -16.23
N ASP A 49 19.45 21.43 -17.43
CA ASP A 49 18.57 20.90 -18.48
C ASP A 49 17.79 19.66 -18.05
N SER A 50 16.47 19.69 -18.28
CA SER A 50 15.53 18.62 -17.95
C SER A 50 15.51 18.23 -16.46
N HIS A 51 15.67 19.21 -15.55
CA HIS A 51 15.43 19.05 -14.13
C HIS A 51 13.97 19.33 -13.79
N LEU A 52 13.23 18.29 -13.48
CA LEU A 52 11.79 18.35 -13.26
C LEU A 52 11.41 17.89 -11.85
N LEU A 53 10.70 18.73 -11.11
CA LEU A 53 9.89 18.29 -9.99
C LEU A 53 8.55 17.83 -10.52
N GLY A 54 8.05 16.71 -10.01
CA GLY A 54 6.80 16.13 -10.50
C GLY A 54 5.90 15.56 -9.42
N VAL A 55 4.59 15.68 -9.64
CA VAL A 55 3.58 14.91 -8.91
C VAL A 55 2.88 14.01 -9.91
N ASN A 56 2.79 12.72 -9.60
CA ASN A 56 2.05 11.79 -10.45
C ASN A 56 1.12 10.90 -9.63
N ARG A 57 -0.01 10.53 -10.24
CA ARG A 57 -0.95 9.54 -9.74
C ARG A 57 -1.05 8.40 -10.72
N GLN A 58 -1.10 7.20 -10.19
CA GLN A 58 -1.18 5.97 -10.96
C GLN A 58 -2.27 5.08 -10.41
N SER A 59 -2.92 4.32 -11.28
CA SER A 59 -3.97 3.37 -10.94
C SER A 59 -3.71 2.04 -11.63
N GLY A 60 -4.08 0.95 -10.98
CA GLY A 60 -3.91 -0.39 -11.53
C GLY A 60 -4.25 -1.49 -10.55
N ILE A 61 -3.54 -2.59 -10.65
CA ILE A 61 -3.77 -3.80 -9.87
C ILE A 61 -2.48 -4.31 -9.21
N ALA A 62 -2.66 -4.98 -8.06
CA ALA A 62 -1.65 -5.84 -7.44
C ALA A 62 -2.06 -7.30 -7.66
N SER A 63 -1.14 -8.13 -8.15
CA SER A 63 -1.33 -9.56 -8.40
C SER A 63 -0.47 -10.36 -7.44
N PHE A 64 -1.08 -11.30 -6.73
CA PHE A 64 -0.44 -12.13 -5.73
C PHE A 64 -0.12 -13.53 -6.26
N PRO A 65 0.85 -14.27 -5.67
CA PRO A 65 1.26 -15.60 -6.13
C PRO A 65 0.16 -16.65 -6.08
N ASP A 66 -0.82 -16.49 -5.22
CA ASP A 66 -1.98 -17.38 -5.09
C ASP A 66 -3.08 -17.12 -6.15
N GLY A 67 -2.84 -16.17 -7.06
CA GLY A 67 -3.78 -15.78 -8.11
C GLY A 67 -4.78 -14.70 -7.68
N SER A 68 -4.81 -14.29 -6.41
CA SER A 68 -5.66 -13.19 -5.96
C SER A 68 -5.19 -11.85 -6.52
N VAL A 69 -6.12 -10.91 -6.63
CA VAL A 69 -5.89 -9.58 -7.19
C VAL A 69 -6.44 -8.52 -6.25
N ALA A 70 -5.79 -7.37 -6.18
CA ALA A 70 -6.25 -6.22 -5.44
C ALA A 70 -6.15 -4.95 -6.30
N THR A 71 -6.97 -3.94 -6.02
CA THR A 71 -6.82 -2.63 -6.65
C THR A 71 -5.64 -1.90 -6.03
N ALA A 72 -4.83 -1.26 -6.86
CA ALA A 72 -3.64 -0.53 -6.42
C ALA A 72 -3.65 0.92 -6.92
N TYR A 73 -3.34 1.85 -6.02
CA TYR A 73 -3.12 3.26 -6.33
C TYR A 73 -1.75 3.69 -5.82
N LEU A 74 -1.09 4.54 -6.59
CA LEU A 74 0.19 5.12 -6.24
C LEU A 74 0.15 6.64 -6.49
N THR A 75 0.69 7.40 -5.55
CA THR A 75 0.96 8.84 -5.74
C THR A 75 2.40 9.10 -5.34
N ALA A 76 3.15 9.80 -6.20
CA ALA A 76 4.56 10.10 -5.95
C ALA A 76 4.86 11.57 -6.20
N LEU A 77 5.76 12.12 -5.38
CA LEU A 77 6.47 13.37 -5.60
C LEU A 77 7.89 13.03 -6.02
N THR A 78 8.30 13.52 -7.18
CA THR A 78 9.57 13.15 -7.82
C THR A 78 10.46 14.35 -8.07
N ASP A 79 11.75 14.10 -8.06
CA ASP A 79 12.83 15.04 -8.37
C ASP A 79 13.78 14.33 -9.34
N TYR A 80 13.71 14.72 -10.63
CA TYR A 80 14.40 14.01 -11.71
C TYR A 80 15.20 14.97 -12.60
N VAL A 81 16.43 14.61 -12.87
CA VAL A 81 17.26 15.20 -13.92
C VAL A 81 17.39 14.20 -15.06
N LYS A 82 16.93 14.56 -16.26
CA LYS A 82 16.97 13.69 -17.46
C LYS A 82 16.35 12.30 -17.21
N GLY A 83 15.27 12.25 -16.43
CA GLY A 83 14.53 11.01 -16.11
C GLY A 83 15.12 10.13 -15.02
N SER A 84 16.28 10.50 -14.45
CA SER A 84 16.90 9.85 -13.31
C SER A 84 16.81 10.71 -12.06
N GLY A 85 16.72 10.10 -10.89
CA GLY A 85 16.64 10.84 -9.62
C GLY A 85 15.91 10.05 -8.54
N THR A 86 15.12 10.77 -7.74
CA THR A 86 14.46 10.21 -6.55
C THR A 86 12.96 10.50 -6.56
N ALA A 87 12.16 9.53 -6.18
CA ALA A 87 10.85 9.85 -5.66
C ALA A 87 11.01 10.17 -4.17
N LEU A 88 10.85 11.44 -3.83
CA LEU A 88 11.01 11.98 -2.48
C LEU A 88 10.01 11.38 -1.52
N VAL A 89 8.80 11.11 -2.00
CA VAL A 89 7.76 10.38 -1.29
C VAL A 89 6.88 9.62 -2.28
N VAL A 90 6.55 8.39 -1.89
CA VAL A 90 5.59 7.52 -2.59
C VAL A 90 4.55 7.09 -1.59
N TYR A 91 3.28 7.29 -1.88
CA TYR A 91 2.16 6.68 -1.16
C TYR A 91 1.53 5.61 -2.05
N THR A 92 1.30 4.44 -1.49
CA THR A 92 0.62 3.34 -2.17
C THR A 92 -0.53 2.83 -1.31
N ASN A 93 -1.67 2.55 -1.94
CA ASN A 93 -2.83 1.93 -1.33
C ASN A 93 -3.12 0.63 -2.08
N VAL A 94 -3.31 -0.45 -1.33
CA VAL A 94 -3.77 -1.74 -1.87
C VAL A 94 -5.11 -2.06 -1.22
N THR A 95 -6.16 -2.19 -2.03
CA THR A 95 -7.52 -2.53 -1.60
C THR A 95 -7.83 -3.96 -2.04
N PHE A 96 -8.02 -4.85 -1.09
CA PHE A 96 -8.29 -6.27 -1.28
C PHE A 96 -9.79 -6.52 -1.56
N GLU A 97 -10.12 -7.70 -2.07
CA GLU A 97 -11.51 -8.09 -2.41
C GLU A 97 -12.46 -8.06 -1.21
N ASP A 98 -11.96 -8.33 -0.01
CA ASP A 98 -12.74 -8.26 1.24
C ASP A 98 -12.98 -6.81 1.74
N GLY A 99 -12.54 -5.81 0.99
CA GLY A 99 -12.62 -4.39 1.35
C GLY A 99 -11.56 -3.92 2.34
N SER A 100 -10.66 -4.79 2.78
CA SER A 100 -9.50 -4.40 3.59
C SER A 100 -8.54 -3.56 2.77
N VAL A 101 -7.88 -2.61 3.42
CA VAL A 101 -6.93 -1.71 2.75
C VAL A 101 -5.63 -1.68 3.52
N LEU A 102 -4.51 -1.68 2.81
CA LEU A 102 -3.18 -1.49 3.37
C LEU A 102 -2.53 -0.23 2.78
N TRP A 103 -1.94 0.61 3.64
CA TRP A 103 -1.33 1.87 3.26
C TRP A 103 0.17 1.86 3.49
N PHE A 104 0.89 2.38 2.51
CA PHE A 104 2.34 2.46 2.52
C PHE A 104 2.81 3.88 2.24
N LYS A 105 3.96 4.23 2.83
CA LYS A 105 4.75 5.39 2.49
C LYS A 105 6.18 4.94 2.21
N GLY A 106 6.79 5.46 1.16
CA GLY A 106 8.14 5.05 0.79
C GLY A 106 8.89 6.13 0.03
N THR A 107 10.09 5.76 -0.39
CA THR A 107 10.96 6.53 -1.28
C THR A 107 11.61 5.58 -2.28
N ASN A 108 12.07 6.09 -3.42
CA ASN A 108 12.83 5.29 -4.36
C ASN A 108 13.89 6.10 -5.10
N THR A 109 14.84 5.38 -5.69
CA THR A 109 15.71 5.87 -6.75
C THR A 109 15.21 5.38 -8.09
N THR A 110 15.37 6.20 -9.11
CA THR A 110 15.03 5.91 -10.51
C THR A 110 16.24 6.19 -11.37
N VAL A 111 16.59 5.26 -12.23
CA VAL A 111 17.67 5.39 -13.21
C VAL A 111 17.11 5.19 -14.61
N ALA A 112 17.29 6.18 -15.48
CA ALA A 112 16.87 6.09 -16.87
C ALA A 112 17.82 5.16 -17.65
N GLU A 113 17.26 4.20 -18.39
CA GLU A 113 17.96 3.24 -19.24
C GLU A 113 17.28 3.16 -20.61
N GLY A 114 17.71 4.00 -21.54
CA GLY A 114 17.05 4.14 -22.84
C GLY A 114 15.61 4.61 -22.66
N ASN A 115 14.65 3.85 -23.16
CA ASN A 115 13.20 4.15 -23.05
C ASN A 115 12.57 3.69 -21.74
N LYS A 116 13.33 3.00 -20.87
CA LYS A 116 12.88 2.49 -19.57
C LYS A 116 13.48 3.30 -18.43
N SER A 117 12.91 3.15 -17.26
CA SER A 117 13.52 3.60 -16.01
C SER A 117 13.48 2.47 -15.00
N ILE A 118 14.63 2.14 -14.43
CA ILE A 118 14.73 1.14 -13.35
C ILE A 118 14.47 1.82 -12.03
N ILE A 119 13.64 1.19 -11.20
CA ILE A 119 13.16 1.74 -9.94
C ILE A 119 13.51 0.77 -8.81
N LYS A 120 14.07 1.30 -7.72
CA LYS A 120 14.31 0.55 -6.48
C LYS A 120 13.98 1.43 -5.28
N GLY A 121 13.23 0.90 -4.33
CA GLY A 121 12.79 1.67 -3.18
C GLY A 121 12.55 0.86 -1.92
N THR A 122 12.31 1.59 -0.86
CA THR A 122 11.89 1.08 0.46
C THR A 122 10.56 1.71 0.85
N LEU A 123 9.83 1.01 1.71
CA LEU A 123 8.56 1.50 2.22
C LEU A 123 8.36 1.15 3.70
N THR A 124 7.45 1.89 4.31
CA THR A 124 6.91 1.63 5.65
C THR A 124 5.40 1.44 5.53
N VAL A 125 4.87 0.46 6.22
CA VAL A 125 3.42 0.31 6.43
C VAL A 125 2.97 1.38 7.41
N ILE A 126 2.05 2.24 6.99
CA ILE A 126 1.56 3.37 7.78
C ILE A 126 0.14 3.15 8.32
N GLY A 127 -0.39 1.94 8.18
CA GLY A 127 -1.70 1.53 8.67
C GLY A 127 -2.55 0.87 7.60
N GLY A 128 -3.84 0.71 7.91
CA GLY A 128 -4.80 0.10 7.02
C GLY A 128 -6.21 0.12 7.56
N LYS A 129 -7.10 -0.61 6.89
CA LYS A 129 -8.50 -0.87 7.28
C LYS A 129 -8.80 -2.37 7.23
N GLY A 130 -9.90 -2.77 7.89
CA GLY A 130 -10.31 -4.16 7.94
C GLY A 130 -9.27 -5.01 8.65
N ARG A 131 -8.83 -6.11 8.04
CA ARG A 131 -7.80 -6.98 8.62
C ARG A 131 -6.44 -6.33 8.82
N TYR A 132 -6.21 -5.12 8.27
CA TYR A 132 -4.97 -4.35 8.40
C TYR A 132 -5.10 -3.12 9.31
N ALA A 133 -6.19 -3.01 10.08
CA ALA A 133 -6.35 -1.93 11.05
C ALA A 133 -5.21 -1.96 12.09
N GLY A 134 -4.49 -0.84 12.24
CA GLY A 134 -3.33 -0.73 13.13
C GLY A 134 -2.04 -1.39 12.63
N ALA A 135 -2.04 -1.96 11.42
CA ALA A 135 -0.85 -2.58 10.85
C ALA A 135 0.34 -1.62 10.76
N THR A 136 1.52 -2.15 11.03
CA THR A 136 2.84 -1.52 10.88
C THR A 136 3.76 -2.43 10.08
N GLY A 137 4.97 -2.00 9.79
CA GLY A 137 5.95 -2.84 9.11
C GLY A 137 6.79 -2.08 8.10
N ASP A 138 7.54 -2.82 7.32
CA ASP A 138 8.48 -2.30 6.34
C ASP A 138 8.54 -3.21 5.11
N GLY A 139 9.18 -2.72 4.07
CA GLY A 139 9.37 -3.51 2.87
C GLY A 139 10.25 -2.85 1.83
N THR A 140 10.39 -3.54 0.73
CA THR A 140 11.13 -3.08 -0.44
C THR A 140 10.29 -3.25 -1.69
N PHE A 141 10.61 -2.48 -2.70
CA PHE A 141 10.06 -2.69 -4.03
C PHE A 141 11.11 -2.39 -5.11
N SER A 142 10.97 -3.07 -6.23
CA SER A 142 11.81 -2.85 -7.40
C SER A 142 11.06 -3.19 -8.68
N GLY A 143 11.44 -2.55 -9.78
CA GLY A 143 10.82 -2.81 -11.08
C GLY A 143 11.20 -1.78 -12.11
N ALA A 144 10.32 -1.54 -13.07
CA ALA A 144 10.60 -0.61 -14.14
C ALA A 144 9.34 0.14 -14.61
N ARG A 145 9.58 1.34 -15.06
CA ARG A 145 8.67 2.10 -15.91
C ARG A 145 9.06 1.86 -17.37
N LEU A 146 8.08 1.50 -18.19
CA LEU A 146 8.33 1.01 -19.56
C LEU A 146 8.41 2.09 -20.63
N ALA A 147 8.02 3.34 -20.27
CA ALA A 147 8.08 4.52 -21.16
C ALA A 147 8.25 5.80 -20.30
N PRO A 148 8.51 6.96 -20.90
CA PRO A 148 8.60 8.23 -20.17
C PRO A 148 7.31 8.55 -19.41
N LEU A 149 7.43 9.11 -18.19
CA LEU A 149 6.30 9.41 -17.32
C LEU A 149 5.27 10.35 -17.98
N ALA A 150 5.75 11.34 -18.72
CA ALA A 150 4.91 12.31 -19.42
C ALA A 150 3.98 11.70 -20.50
N THR A 151 4.27 10.49 -20.96
CA THR A 151 3.45 9.78 -21.96
C THR A 151 2.45 8.79 -21.35
N GLY A 152 2.24 8.84 -20.03
CA GLY A 152 1.33 7.94 -19.33
C GLY A 152 1.88 6.53 -19.19
N ALA A 153 3.15 6.42 -18.89
CA ALA A 153 3.87 5.16 -18.88
C ALA A 153 3.32 4.11 -17.93
N ASP A 154 3.32 2.89 -18.43
CA ASP A 154 3.08 1.70 -17.62
C ASP A 154 4.28 1.41 -16.72
N LEU A 155 3.98 0.97 -15.52
CA LEU A 155 4.93 0.65 -14.47
C LEU A 155 4.60 -0.73 -13.92
N TYR A 156 5.62 -1.54 -13.69
CA TYR A 156 5.48 -2.71 -12.81
C TYR A 156 6.49 -2.64 -11.67
N LEU A 157 6.05 -3.00 -10.48
CA LEU A 157 6.88 -3.07 -9.28
C LEU A 157 6.61 -4.38 -8.53
N ASP A 158 7.67 -5.09 -8.19
CA ASP A 158 7.66 -6.25 -7.30
C ASP A 158 7.85 -5.76 -5.86
N PHE A 159 6.91 -6.10 -5.01
CA PHE A 159 6.90 -5.74 -3.60
C PHE A 159 7.20 -6.94 -2.72
N THR A 160 7.98 -6.72 -1.66
CA THR A 160 8.10 -7.62 -0.51
C THR A 160 7.88 -6.79 0.74
N VAL A 161 6.83 -7.07 1.49
CA VAL A 161 6.38 -6.27 2.64
C VAL A 161 6.18 -7.17 3.85
N ASN A 162 6.85 -6.85 4.94
CA ASN A 162 6.65 -7.47 6.24
C ASN A 162 5.59 -6.67 7.00
N VAL A 163 4.42 -7.24 7.19
CA VAL A 163 3.29 -6.61 7.89
C VAL A 163 3.21 -7.17 9.30
N LYS A 164 3.22 -6.28 10.29
CA LYS A 164 3.02 -6.57 11.71
C LYS A 164 1.63 -6.08 12.11
N LYS A 165 0.90 -6.91 12.82
CA LYS A 165 -0.51 -6.67 13.21
C LYS A 165 -0.66 -6.66 14.72
#